data_92f3bfe0d4588778976e2577d7ede4c4
#
_entry.id   92f3bfe0d4588778976e2577d7ede4c4
#
_cell.length_a   1.000
_cell.length_b   1.000
_cell.length_c   1.000
_cell.angle_alpha   90.00
_cell.angle_beta   90.00
_cell.angle_gamma   90.00
#
_symmetry.space_group_name_H-M   'P 1'
#
loop_
_entity.id
_entity.type
_entity.pdbx_description
1 polymer ?
#
loop_
_entity_poly.entity_id
_entity_poly.type
_entity_poly.pdbx_seq_one_letter_code
_entity_poly.pdbx_strand_id
1 'polypeptide(L)'
;MGNVTADRAWDVHPVTEADIEAYLDIYLNSYPAYKTLDEECRAHYRSKHLTELREDTQTRTMGLFEGGTLIATMKLILFSMNFFGVMQPACGVMALEVHPLHKKKGAALYMIRYAERYARENGALLTMLLPFNIGFYRRMGYGFGGKLYEYHLPTGALPRLDGEVRAHLRLLQPEEFDQAMDCQRRFAARNHGMVEKFDEELRGARGDIQVRRMGYYDGGRLLGYAAYRFESASACNYTQNRLSVEELVYENGTVLRALLG
;
A
#
# COMPACT_ATOMS: atom_id res chain seq x y z
N MET A 1 -18.21 -8.65 -28.12
CA MET A 1 -18.18 -7.65 -27.02
C MET A 1 -18.34 -6.29 -27.66
N GLY A 2 -19.52 -5.68 -27.54
CA GLY A 2 -19.86 -4.44 -28.23
C GLY A 2 -19.01 -3.27 -27.76
N ASN A 3 -18.68 -2.39 -28.68
CA ASN A 3 -17.96 -1.13 -28.47
C ASN A 3 -18.85 -0.18 -27.62
N VAL A 4 -18.75 -0.24 -26.29
CA VAL A 4 -19.58 0.54 -25.35
C VAL A 4 -19.04 1.98 -25.14
N THR A 5 -17.94 2.37 -25.80
CA THR A 5 -17.21 3.61 -25.48
C THR A 5 -17.26 4.70 -26.54
N ALA A 6 -18.04 4.56 -27.62
CA ALA A 6 -17.90 5.44 -28.80
C ALA A 6 -18.57 6.83 -28.71
N ASP A 7 -19.44 7.11 -27.71
CA ASP A 7 -20.26 8.35 -27.71
C ASP A 7 -20.35 9.09 -26.36
N ARG A 8 -19.49 8.74 -25.38
CA ARG A 8 -19.51 9.47 -24.11
C ARG A 8 -18.36 10.47 -24.08
N ALA A 9 -18.69 11.74 -23.88
CA ALA A 9 -17.69 12.80 -23.62
C ALA A 9 -17.10 12.65 -22.22
N TRP A 10 -16.30 11.56 -22.01
CA TRP A 10 -15.56 11.33 -20.79
C TRP A 10 -14.15 11.90 -20.91
N ASP A 11 -13.80 12.68 -19.92
CA ASP A 11 -12.46 13.26 -19.78
C ASP A 11 -11.79 12.81 -18.50
N VAL A 12 -10.47 12.55 -18.53
CA VAL A 12 -9.68 12.18 -17.34
C VAL A 12 -8.59 13.19 -17.14
N HIS A 13 -8.66 13.86 -16.00
CA HIS A 13 -7.62 14.79 -15.58
C HIS A 13 -7.39 14.72 -14.05
N PRO A 14 -6.30 15.31 -13.52
CA PRO A 14 -6.06 15.33 -12.10
C PRO A 14 -7.21 15.97 -11.32
N VAL A 15 -7.56 15.36 -10.20
CA VAL A 15 -8.43 15.98 -9.19
C VAL A 15 -7.69 17.12 -8.55
N THR A 16 -8.35 18.26 -8.40
CA THR A 16 -7.81 19.46 -7.78
C THR A 16 -8.51 19.76 -6.45
N GLU A 17 -8.02 20.77 -5.72
CA GLU A 17 -8.69 21.24 -4.50
C GLU A 17 -10.12 21.73 -4.76
N ALA A 18 -10.41 22.24 -5.96
CA ALA A 18 -11.76 22.67 -6.34
C ALA A 18 -12.75 21.49 -6.42
N ASP A 19 -12.26 20.29 -6.68
CA ASP A 19 -13.06 19.08 -6.82
C ASP A 19 -13.27 18.33 -5.50
N ILE A 20 -12.71 18.83 -4.38
CA ILE A 20 -12.60 18.09 -3.12
C ILE A 20 -13.95 17.58 -2.60
N GLU A 21 -15.02 18.38 -2.70
CA GLU A 21 -16.34 17.98 -2.21
C GLU A 21 -16.93 16.85 -3.05
N ALA A 22 -16.84 16.93 -4.37
CA ALA A 22 -17.27 15.87 -5.29
C ALA A 22 -16.43 14.60 -5.10
N TYR A 23 -15.13 14.76 -4.87
CA TYR A 23 -14.23 13.64 -4.53
C TYR A 23 -14.66 12.95 -3.24
N LEU A 24 -14.95 13.71 -2.17
CA LEU A 24 -15.42 13.16 -0.90
C LEU A 24 -16.76 12.43 -1.02
N ASP A 25 -17.68 12.91 -1.86
CA ASP A 25 -18.93 12.23 -2.11
C ASP A 25 -18.71 10.83 -2.71
N ILE A 26 -17.75 10.69 -3.63
CA ILE A 26 -17.39 9.37 -4.18
C ILE A 26 -16.68 8.53 -3.13
N TYR A 27 -15.69 9.08 -2.45
CA TYR A 27 -14.84 8.38 -1.50
C TYR A 27 -15.61 7.83 -0.30
N LEU A 28 -16.45 8.63 0.34
CA LEU A 28 -17.21 8.22 1.52
C LEU A 28 -18.28 7.16 1.16
N ASN A 29 -18.86 7.24 -0.03
CA ASN A 29 -19.84 6.27 -0.51
C ASN A 29 -19.22 4.97 -1.07
N SER A 30 -17.89 4.91 -1.25
CA SER A 30 -17.22 3.70 -1.76
C SER A 30 -16.99 2.66 -0.68
N TYR A 31 -16.92 3.06 0.59
CA TYR A 31 -16.63 2.17 1.73
C TYR A 31 -17.63 2.39 2.89
N PRO A 32 -18.94 2.22 2.66
CA PRO A 32 -19.97 2.65 3.61
C PRO A 32 -19.98 1.88 4.94
N ALA A 33 -19.31 0.71 5.00
CA ALA A 33 -19.17 -0.05 6.25
C ALA A 33 -18.08 0.51 7.18
N TYR A 34 -17.17 1.32 6.66
CA TYR A 34 -16.01 1.84 7.40
C TYR A 34 -15.99 3.36 7.53
N LYS A 35 -16.88 4.05 6.83
CA LYS A 35 -16.94 5.51 6.79
C LYS A 35 -18.38 5.98 6.99
N THR A 36 -18.55 6.94 7.86
CA THR A 36 -19.82 7.62 8.07
C THR A 36 -19.94 8.82 7.13
N LEU A 37 -21.15 9.33 6.98
CA LEU A 37 -21.43 10.51 6.14
C LEU A 37 -21.62 11.78 6.97
N ASP A 38 -21.32 11.72 8.30
CA ASP A 38 -21.41 12.88 9.17
C ASP A 38 -20.30 13.90 8.88
N GLU A 39 -20.48 15.11 9.39
CA GLU A 39 -19.57 16.22 9.10
C GLU A 39 -18.19 16.02 9.74
N GLU A 40 -18.08 15.33 10.85
CA GLU A 40 -16.79 15.03 11.49
C GLU A 40 -15.93 14.13 10.61
N CYS A 41 -16.50 13.03 10.12
CA CYS A 41 -15.85 12.12 9.18
C CYS A 41 -15.48 12.86 7.89
N ARG A 42 -16.40 13.66 7.34
CA ARG A 42 -16.18 14.45 6.12
C ARG A 42 -15.04 15.46 6.30
N ALA A 43 -15.02 16.21 7.40
CA ALA A 43 -13.95 17.17 7.71
C ALA A 43 -12.58 16.49 7.87
N HIS A 44 -12.54 15.33 8.55
CA HIS A 44 -11.33 14.54 8.70
C HIS A 44 -10.74 14.15 7.32
N TYR A 45 -11.55 13.54 6.46
CA TYR A 45 -11.07 13.11 5.14
C TYR A 45 -10.82 14.29 4.18
N ARG A 46 -11.55 15.39 4.30
CA ARG A 46 -11.25 16.64 3.57
C ARG A 46 -9.83 17.13 3.87
N SER A 47 -9.49 17.26 5.16
CA SER A 47 -8.15 17.66 5.58
C SER A 47 -7.08 16.70 5.07
N LYS A 48 -7.30 15.40 5.23
CA LYS A 48 -6.38 14.37 4.79
C LYS A 48 -6.10 14.46 3.28
N HIS A 49 -7.15 14.49 2.46
CA HIS A 49 -6.99 14.49 1.00
C HIS A 49 -6.47 15.81 0.44
N LEU A 50 -6.78 16.95 1.06
CA LEU A 50 -6.15 18.23 0.70
C LEU A 50 -4.65 18.21 0.97
N THR A 51 -4.21 17.63 2.08
CA THR A 51 -2.78 17.44 2.37
C THR A 51 -2.14 16.50 1.35
N GLU A 52 -2.77 15.38 1.02
CA GLU A 52 -2.27 14.47 -0.02
C GLU A 52 -2.13 15.15 -1.38
N LEU A 53 -3.13 15.92 -1.81
CA LEU A 53 -3.09 16.64 -3.09
C LEU A 53 -1.95 17.68 -3.17
N ARG A 54 -1.59 18.28 -2.04
CA ARG A 54 -0.53 19.31 -1.96
C ARG A 54 0.88 18.73 -1.85
N GLU A 55 1.03 17.68 -1.08
CA GLU A 55 2.33 17.21 -0.60
C GLU A 55 2.81 15.92 -1.26
N ASP A 56 1.90 15.09 -1.80
CA ASP A 56 2.29 13.81 -2.39
C ASP A 56 2.79 14.01 -3.83
N THR A 57 4.08 13.74 -4.03
CA THR A 57 4.73 13.91 -5.34
C THR A 57 4.71 12.64 -6.19
N GLN A 58 4.51 11.47 -5.57
CA GLN A 58 4.51 10.17 -6.24
C GLN A 58 3.11 9.71 -6.65
N THR A 59 2.07 10.16 -5.91
CA THR A 59 0.68 9.79 -6.15
C THR A 59 -0.02 10.83 -6.99
N ARG A 60 -0.77 10.39 -7.99
CA ARG A 60 -1.66 11.24 -8.80
C ARG A 60 -3.10 10.78 -8.61
N THR A 61 -3.91 11.63 -8.01
CA THR A 61 -5.36 11.39 -7.93
C THR A 61 -6.00 11.87 -9.23
N MET A 62 -6.54 10.93 -10.00
CA MET A 62 -7.18 11.18 -11.29
C MET A 62 -8.69 11.09 -11.16
N GLY A 63 -9.39 12.03 -11.77
CA GLY A 63 -10.85 12.05 -11.87
C GLY A 63 -11.33 11.72 -13.28
N LEU A 64 -12.42 10.98 -13.38
CA LEU A 64 -13.20 10.82 -14.61
C LEU A 64 -14.38 11.78 -14.57
N PHE A 65 -14.49 12.63 -15.57
CA PHE A 65 -15.53 13.66 -15.68
C PHE A 65 -16.48 13.36 -16.84
N GLU A 66 -17.76 13.56 -16.61
CA GLU A 66 -18.83 13.50 -17.61
C GLU A 66 -19.56 14.83 -17.62
N GLY A 67 -19.40 15.62 -18.70
CA GLY A 67 -19.97 16.96 -18.78
C GLY A 67 -19.54 17.90 -17.64
N GLY A 68 -18.30 17.82 -17.19
CA GLY A 68 -17.75 18.59 -16.07
C GLY A 68 -18.09 18.05 -14.68
N THR A 69 -18.88 16.97 -14.58
CA THR A 69 -19.20 16.33 -13.29
C THR A 69 -18.23 15.20 -13.00
N LEU A 70 -17.60 15.18 -11.85
CA LEU A 70 -16.74 14.10 -11.38
C LEU A 70 -17.58 12.85 -11.07
N ILE A 71 -17.32 11.75 -11.78
CA ILE A 71 -18.11 10.50 -11.68
C ILE A 71 -17.32 9.29 -11.20
N ALA A 72 -15.99 9.34 -11.30
CA ALA A 72 -15.12 8.30 -10.75
C ALA A 72 -13.74 8.87 -10.43
N THR A 73 -13.03 8.20 -9.53
CA THR A 73 -11.67 8.57 -9.13
C THR A 73 -10.78 7.35 -9.06
N MET A 74 -9.47 7.54 -9.18
CA MET A 74 -8.44 6.56 -8.83
C MET A 74 -7.15 7.26 -8.47
N LYS A 75 -6.31 6.59 -7.68
CA LYS A 75 -4.93 7.00 -7.42
C LYS A 75 -3.97 6.17 -8.28
N LEU A 76 -3.03 6.85 -8.93
CA LEU A 76 -1.92 6.25 -9.66
C LEU A 76 -0.62 6.57 -8.94
N ILE A 77 0.19 5.55 -8.66
CA ILE A 77 1.44 5.67 -7.91
C ILE A 77 2.56 5.09 -8.76
N LEU A 78 3.58 5.88 -9.04
CA LEU A 78 4.81 5.39 -9.67
C LEU A 78 5.82 5.03 -8.58
N PHE A 79 6.31 3.79 -8.62
CA PHE A 79 7.31 3.28 -7.69
C PHE A 79 8.30 2.34 -8.38
N SER A 80 9.39 1.99 -7.69
CA SER A 80 10.39 1.05 -8.17
C SER A 80 10.08 -0.35 -7.68
N MET A 81 10.15 -1.33 -8.59
CA MET A 81 9.97 -2.75 -8.31
C MET A 81 11.12 -3.57 -8.90
N ASN A 82 11.55 -4.59 -8.19
CA ASN A 82 12.59 -5.49 -8.65
C ASN A 82 12.04 -6.51 -9.66
N PHE A 83 12.57 -6.47 -10.88
CA PHE A 83 12.33 -7.46 -11.92
C PHE A 83 13.63 -8.25 -12.18
N PHE A 84 13.72 -9.46 -11.64
CA PHE A 84 14.87 -10.36 -11.83
C PHE A 84 16.23 -9.72 -11.54
N GLY A 85 16.31 -8.94 -10.45
CA GLY A 85 17.54 -8.28 -10.01
C GLY A 85 17.74 -6.87 -10.54
N VAL A 86 16.80 -6.33 -11.32
CA VAL A 86 16.85 -4.96 -11.85
C VAL A 86 15.64 -4.17 -11.33
N MET A 87 15.91 -3.03 -10.70
CA MET A 87 14.86 -2.11 -10.27
C MET A 87 14.27 -1.39 -11.48
N GLN A 88 12.97 -1.48 -11.67
CA GLN A 88 12.24 -0.93 -12.81
C GLN A 88 11.00 -0.16 -12.34
N PRO A 89 10.56 0.86 -13.08
CA PRO A 89 9.31 1.55 -12.79
C PRO A 89 8.10 0.60 -12.91
N ALA A 90 7.20 0.71 -11.94
CA ALA A 90 5.87 0.07 -11.96
C ALA A 90 4.82 1.11 -11.56
N CYS A 91 3.57 0.86 -11.93
CA CYS A 91 2.47 1.76 -11.61
C CYS A 91 1.42 1.03 -10.76
N GLY A 92 1.22 1.50 -9.54
CA GLY A 92 0.13 1.07 -8.66
C GLY A 92 -1.18 1.76 -9.01
N VAL A 93 -2.27 1.00 -8.99
CA VAL A 93 -3.64 1.53 -9.09
C VAL A 93 -4.32 1.31 -7.74
N MET A 94 -4.69 2.39 -7.09
CA MET A 94 -5.37 2.38 -5.80
C MET A 94 -6.67 3.18 -5.86
N ALA A 95 -7.57 2.92 -4.91
CA ALA A 95 -8.79 3.69 -4.71
C ALA A 95 -9.55 3.96 -6.02
N LEU A 96 -9.73 2.91 -6.85
CA LEU A 96 -10.59 3.01 -8.02
C LEU A 96 -12.06 3.00 -7.56
N GLU A 97 -12.68 4.13 -7.60
CA GLU A 97 -13.99 4.39 -7.04
C GLU A 97 -14.90 4.99 -8.10
N VAL A 98 -16.17 4.57 -8.12
CA VAL A 98 -17.17 5.09 -9.04
C VAL A 98 -18.38 5.54 -8.24
N HIS A 99 -18.81 6.76 -8.48
CA HIS A 99 -20.01 7.32 -7.86
C HIS A 99 -21.20 6.36 -8.00
N PRO A 100 -22.00 6.11 -6.94
CA PRO A 100 -23.05 5.10 -6.96
C PRO A 100 -24.02 5.21 -8.15
N LEU A 101 -24.40 6.42 -8.54
CA LEU A 101 -25.33 6.68 -9.67
C LEU A 101 -24.69 6.46 -11.06
N HIS A 102 -23.37 6.32 -11.13
CA HIS A 102 -22.62 6.11 -12.37
C HIS A 102 -22.02 4.69 -12.50
N LYS A 103 -22.29 3.80 -11.52
CA LYS A 103 -21.87 2.39 -11.57
C LYS A 103 -22.49 1.65 -12.76
N LYS A 104 -21.83 0.56 -13.18
CA LYS A 104 -22.25 -0.34 -14.27
C LYS A 104 -22.34 0.31 -15.66
N LYS A 105 -21.79 1.50 -15.85
CA LYS A 105 -21.77 2.24 -17.11
C LYS A 105 -20.41 2.15 -17.85
N GLY A 106 -19.44 1.38 -17.33
CA GLY A 106 -18.09 1.21 -17.93
C GLY A 106 -17.01 2.13 -17.37
N ALA A 107 -17.34 3.06 -16.45
CA ALA A 107 -16.40 4.02 -15.88
C ALA A 107 -15.12 3.38 -15.32
N ALA A 108 -15.25 2.31 -14.53
CA ALA A 108 -14.09 1.61 -13.97
C ALA A 108 -13.16 1.03 -15.06
N LEU A 109 -13.73 0.41 -16.11
CA LEU A 109 -12.93 -0.09 -17.23
C LEU A 109 -12.22 1.04 -17.98
N TYR A 110 -12.90 2.17 -18.18
CA TYR A 110 -12.30 3.33 -18.81
C TYR A 110 -11.12 3.86 -18.01
N MET A 111 -11.27 3.98 -16.68
CA MET A 111 -10.19 4.40 -15.78
C MET A 111 -9.00 3.41 -15.78
N ILE A 112 -9.25 2.10 -15.80
CA ILE A 112 -8.18 1.08 -15.92
C ILE A 112 -7.42 1.25 -17.25
N ARG A 113 -8.12 1.48 -18.37
CA ARG A 113 -7.46 1.73 -19.67
C ARG A 113 -6.63 3.02 -19.65
N TYR A 114 -7.10 4.02 -18.93
CA TYR A 114 -6.30 5.22 -18.70
C TYR A 114 -5.04 4.91 -17.87
N ALA A 115 -5.16 4.12 -16.78
CA ALA A 115 -4.02 3.71 -15.95
C ALA A 115 -2.95 2.94 -16.75
N GLU A 116 -3.37 2.03 -17.64
CA GLU A 116 -2.48 1.29 -18.52
C GLU A 116 -1.71 2.21 -19.50
N ARG A 117 -2.40 3.21 -20.04
CA ARG A 117 -1.78 4.23 -20.91
C ARG A 117 -0.81 5.12 -20.13
N TYR A 118 -1.25 5.63 -18.97
CA TYR A 118 -0.42 6.44 -18.07
C TYR A 118 0.86 5.69 -17.66
N ALA A 119 0.75 4.44 -17.27
CA ALA A 119 1.89 3.60 -16.91
C ALA A 119 2.89 3.50 -18.07
N ARG A 120 2.41 3.23 -19.28
CA ARG A 120 3.26 3.14 -20.50
C ARG A 120 3.96 4.45 -20.81
N GLU A 121 3.26 5.58 -20.73
CA GLU A 121 3.78 6.92 -20.97
C GLU A 121 4.86 7.32 -19.95
N ASN A 122 4.79 6.75 -18.73
CA ASN A 122 5.77 6.97 -17.67
C ASN A 122 6.83 5.83 -17.56
N GLY A 123 6.94 4.97 -18.58
CA GLY A 123 7.97 3.93 -18.65
C GLY A 123 7.77 2.77 -17.67
N ALA A 124 6.61 2.66 -17.04
CA ALA A 124 6.32 1.56 -16.13
C ALA A 124 6.09 0.26 -16.92
N LEU A 125 6.75 -0.82 -16.47
CA LEU A 125 6.66 -2.13 -17.13
C LEU A 125 5.30 -2.81 -16.95
N LEU A 126 4.60 -2.51 -15.85
CA LEU A 126 3.28 -3.06 -15.57
C LEU A 126 2.46 -2.13 -14.69
N THR A 127 1.15 -2.36 -14.70
CA THR A 127 0.24 -1.87 -13.67
C THR A 127 -0.08 -2.97 -12.67
N MET A 128 -0.21 -2.63 -11.39
CA MET A 128 -0.56 -3.59 -10.35
C MET A 128 -1.56 -2.99 -9.36
N LEU A 129 -2.33 -3.86 -8.73
CA LEU A 129 -3.33 -3.48 -7.74
C LEU A 129 -3.61 -4.63 -6.78
N LEU A 130 -4.15 -4.31 -5.61
CA LEU A 130 -4.72 -5.28 -4.69
C LEU A 130 -6.23 -5.39 -4.98
N PRO A 131 -6.73 -6.54 -5.47
CA PRO A 131 -8.10 -6.66 -5.94
C PRO A 131 -9.10 -6.85 -4.79
N PHE A 132 -10.13 -6.01 -4.70
CA PHE A 132 -11.30 -6.30 -3.87
C PHE A 132 -12.16 -7.45 -4.44
N ASN A 133 -12.09 -7.66 -5.76
CA ASN A 133 -12.75 -8.76 -6.45
C ASN A 133 -11.91 -9.20 -7.66
N ILE A 134 -11.37 -10.40 -7.56
CA ILE A 134 -10.48 -10.98 -8.59
C ILE A 134 -11.17 -11.07 -9.95
N GLY A 135 -12.42 -11.56 -9.99
CA GLY A 135 -13.18 -11.73 -11.23
C GLY A 135 -13.45 -10.40 -11.95
N PHE A 136 -13.59 -9.32 -11.19
CA PHE A 136 -13.77 -7.97 -11.74
C PHE A 136 -12.54 -7.54 -12.54
N TYR A 137 -11.35 -7.62 -11.96
CA TYR A 137 -10.12 -7.19 -12.62
C TYR A 137 -9.62 -8.18 -13.70
N ARG A 138 -9.89 -9.47 -13.55
CA ARG A 138 -9.60 -10.44 -14.62
C ARG A 138 -10.35 -10.12 -15.93
N ARG A 139 -11.60 -9.66 -15.83
CA ARG A 139 -12.35 -9.22 -17.03
C ARG A 139 -11.77 -7.96 -17.67
N MET A 140 -10.93 -7.21 -16.94
CA MET A 140 -10.23 -6.03 -17.44
C MET A 140 -8.82 -6.34 -17.98
N GLY A 141 -8.37 -7.60 -17.90
CA GLY A 141 -7.09 -8.05 -18.45
C GLY A 141 -6.01 -8.28 -17.39
N TYR A 142 -6.30 -8.12 -16.10
CA TYR A 142 -5.32 -8.40 -15.06
C TYR A 142 -5.12 -9.91 -14.84
N GLY A 143 -3.88 -10.30 -14.69
CA GLY A 143 -3.47 -11.62 -14.21
C GLY A 143 -3.16 -11.64 -12.73
N PHE A 144 -2.77 -12.82 -12.21
CA PHE A 144 -2.21 -12.93 -10.88
C PHE A 144 -0.72 -12.55 -10.91
N GLY A 145 -0.32 -11.64 -10.02
CA GLY A 145 1.09 -11.34 -9.75
C GLY A 145 1.64 -12.23 -8.64
N GLY A 146 1.54 -11.76 -7.40
CA GLY A 146 1.94 -12.49 -6.20
C GLY A 146 0.76 -13.12 -5.47
N LYS A 147 1.08 -13.99 -4.50
CA LYS A 147 0.15 -14.49 -3.49
C LYS A 147 0.56 -13.92 -2.14
N LEU A 148 -0.42 -13.57 -1.33
CA LEU A 148 -0.19 -13.29 0.08
C LEU A 148 -0.32 -14.59 0.86
N TYR A 149 0.70 -14.91 1.66
CA TYR A 149 0.69 -16.05 2.56
C TYR A 149 0.65 -15.51 3.99
N GLU A 150 -0.22 -16.08 4.81
CA GLU A 150 -0.28 -15.82 6.24
C GLU A 150 0.16 -17.07 6.98
N TYR A 151 1.09 -16.91 7.92
CA TYR A 151 1.65 -18.00 8.72
C TYR A 151 1.25 -17.83 10.18
N HIS A 152 0.58 -18.82 10.75
CA HIS A 152 0.27 -18.89 12.17
C HIS A 152 1.22 -19.89 12.84
N LEU A 153 2.10 -19.39 13.68
CA LEU A 153 3.13 -20.19 14.33
C LEU A 153 2.93 -20.17 15.85
N PRO A 154 2.90 -21.32 16.52
CA PRO A 154 3.00 -21.34 17.98
C PRO A 154 4.41 -20.91 18.39
N THR A 155 4.53 -20.16 19.49
CA THR A 155 5.83 -19.65 19.98
C THR A 155 6.86 -20.76 20.23
N GLY A 156 6.40 -21.96 20.62
CA GLY A 156 7.28 -23.12 20.80
C GLY A 156 7.92 -23.68 19.53
N ALA A 157 7.43 -23.28 18.34
CA ALA A 157 7.99 -23.69 17.04
C ALA A 157 9.09 -22.70 16.56
N LEU A 158 9.25 -21.57 17.24
CA LEU A 158 10.24 -20.56 16.86
C LEU A 158 11.65 -20.97 17.31
N PRO A 159 12.72 -20.50 16.60
CA PRO A 159 14.09 -20.81 16.95
C PRO A 159 14.44 -20.35 18.37
N ARG A 160 15.21 -21.17 19.10
CA ARG A 160 15.85 -20.70 20.34
C ARG A 160 17.17 -20.05 19.98
N LEU A 161 17.41 -18.87 20.54
CA LEU A 161 18.64 -18.12 20.34
C LEU A 161 19.56 -18.30 21.53
N ASP A 162 20.87 -18.43 21.23
CA ASP A 162 21.93 -18.30 22.22
C ASP A 162 22.21 -16.83 22.57
N GLY A 163 23.09 -16.63 23.58
CA GLY A 163 23.40 -15.30 24.06
C GLY A 163 24.17 -14.44 23.05
N GLU A 164 25.00 -15.06 22.21
CA GLU A 164 25.79 -14.35 21.20
C GLU A 164 24.88 -13.75 20.13
N VAL A 165 23.94 -14.53 19.60
CA VAL A 165 22.97 -14.05 18.60
C VAL A 165 22.06 -12.96 19.19
N ARG A 166 21.64 -13.12 20.45
CA ARG A 166 20.80 -12.11 21.13
C ARG A 166 21.50 -10.77 21.29
N ALA A 167 22.82 -10.74 21.44
CA ALA A 167 23.59 -9.51 21.57
C ALA A 167 23.51 -8.61 20.32
N HIS A 168 23.15 -9.16 19.16
CA HIS A 168 22.94 -8.41 17.94
C HIS A 168 21.53 -7.81 17.81
N LEU A 169 20.58 -8.22 18.69
CA LEU A 169 19.20 -7.79 18.61
C LEU A 169 18.93 -6.61 19.53
N ARG A 170 18.30 -5.57 19.00
CA ARG A 170 17.78 -4.46 19.80
C ARG A 170 16.57 -3.79 19.13
N LEU A 171 15.73 -3.12 19.92
CA LEU A 171 14.66 -2.30 19.39
C LEU A 171 15.24 -1.07 18.67
N LEU A 172 14.70 -0.78 17.50
CA LEU A 172 14.96 0.47 16.81
C LEU A 172 14.26 1.61 17.54
N GLN A 173 14.96 2.73 17.65
CA GLN A 173 14.37 3.97 18.12
C GLN A 173 13.66 4.69 16.95
N PRO A 174 12.70 5.58 17.22
CA PRO A 174 12.00 6.33 16.16
C PRO A 174 12.95 7.08 15.22
N GLU A 175 14.07 7.60 15.73
CA GLU A 175 15.08 8.32 14.95
C GLU A 175 15.85 7.42 13.97
N GLU A 176 15.80 6.11 14.18
CA GLU A 176 16.47 5.11 13.33
C GLU A 176 15.55 4.58 12.20
N PHE A 177 14.35 5.17 12.03
CA PHE A 177 13.42 4.75 10.99
C PHE A 177 14.05 4.70 9.60
N ASP A 178 14.90 5.69 9.28
CA ASP A 178 15.56 5.76 7.97
C ASP A 178 16.56 4.61 7.75
N GLN A 179 17.18 4.09 8.82
CA GLN A 179 18.03 2.89 8.73
C GLN A 179 17.20 1.63 8.38
N ALA A 180 15.98 1.52 8.94
CA ALA A 180 15.05 0.44 8.56
C ALA A 180 14.65 0.54 7.09
N MET A 181 14.38 1.74 6.60
CA MET A 181 14.01 1.96 5.19
C MET A 181 15.18 1.69 4.25
N ASP A 182 16.41 2.02 4.63
CA ASP A 182 17.60 1.61 3.87
C ASP A 182 17.77 0.10 3.82
N CYS A 183 17.52 -0.58 4.94
CA CYS A 183 17.53 -2.05 4.99
C CYS A 183 16.45 -2.64 4.07
N GLN A 184 15.24 -2.09 4.07
CA GLN A 184 14.15 -2.49 3.19
C GLN A 184 14.50 -2.29 1.70
N ARG A 185 15.08 -1.16 1.32
CA ARG A 185 15.53 -0.90 -0.05
C ARG A 185 16.57 -1.93 -0.52
N ARG A 186 17.54 -2.28 0.34
CA ARG A 186 18.52 -3.33 0.02
C ARG A 186 17.88 -4.70 -0.14
N PHE A 187 16.86 -5.00 0.67
CA PHE A 187 16.08 -6.23 0.54
C PHE A 187 15.29 -6.24 -0.78
N ALA A 188 14.59 -5.16 -1.08
CA ALA A 188 13.82 -5.04 -2.33
C ALA A 188 14.72 -5.18 -3.57
N ALA A 189 15.90 -4.56 -3.57
CA ALA A 189 16.85 -4.64 -4.67
C ALA A 189 17.39 -6.05 -4.95
N ARG A 190 17.28 -6.99 -4.00
CA ARG A 190 17.76 -8.38 -4.14
C ARG A 190 16.66 -9.40 -4.39
N ASN A 191 15.41 -9.04 -4.15
CA ASN A 191 14.30 -9.99 -4.18
C ASN A 191 13.32 -9.64 -5.30
N HIS A 192 13.16 -10.55 -6.25
CA HIS A 192 12.21 -10.38 -7.35
C HIS A 192 10.78 -10.14 -6.85
N GLY A 193 10.10 -9.20 -7.47
CA GLY A 193 8.73 -8.83 -7.12
C GLY A 193 8.59 -7.89 -5.92
N MET A 194 9.69 -7.58 -5.21
CA MET A 194 9.66 -6.62 -4.12
C MET A 194 9.67 -5.18 -4.63
N VAL A 195 8.98 -4.32 -3.92
CA VAL A 195 8.87 -2.88 -4.20
C VAL A 195 9.62 -2.06 -3.16
N GLU A 196 10.13 -0.91 -3.57
CA GLU A 196 10.54 0.13 -2.62
C GLU A 196 9.29 0.82 -2.07
N LYS A 197 9.30 1.11 -0.78
CA LYS A 197 8.19 1.84 -0.16
C LYS A 197 8.06 3.23 -0.78
N PHE A 198 6.85 3.60 -1.14
CA PHE A 198 6.51 4.92 -1.64
C PHE A 198 6.05 5.87 -0.52
N ASP A 199 5.94 7.15 -0.80
CA ASP A 199 5.75 8.21 0.21
C ASP A 199 4.54 7.98 1.13
N GLU A 200 3.41 7.50 0.63
CA GLU A 200 2.22 7.22 1.45
C GLU A 200 2.49 6.09 2.45
N GLU A 201 3.16 5.01 2.03
CA GLU A 201 3.57 3.91 2.92
C GLU A 201 4.61 4.38 3.95
N LEU A 202 5.57 5.22 3.54
CA LEU A 202 6.60 5.77 4.43
C LEU A 202 5.97 6.65 5.52
N ARG A 203 5.04 7.53 5.14
CA ARG A 203 4.30 8.37 6.10
C ARG A 203 3.49 7.52 7.07
N GLY A 204 2.75 6.53 6.57
CA GLY A 204 1.98 5.61 7.39
C GLY A 204 2.85 4.83 8.36
N ALA A 205 3.95 4.24 7.88
CA ALA A 205 4.87 3.45 8.68
C ALA A 205 5.62 4.27 9.74
N ARG A 206 5.92 5.55 9.46
CA ARG A 206 6.56 6.47 10.43
C ARG A 206 5.58 6.93 11.50
N GLY A 207 4.32 7.16 11.14
CA GLY A 207 3.28 7.66 12.05
C GLY A 207 2.65 6.57 12.93
N ASP A 208 2.85 5.30 12.64
CA ASP A 208 2.24 4.22 13.41
C ASP A 208 3.04 3.91 14.69
N ILE A 209 2.58 4.53 15.79
CA ILE A 209 3.18 4.38 17.13
C ILE A 209 2.96 3.00 17.77
N GLN A 210 2.06 2.18 17.24
CA GLN A 210 1.79 0.83 17.76
C GLN A 210 2.78 -0.19 17.19
N VAL A 211 3.40 0.11 16.07
CA VAL A 211 4.38 -0.77 15.43
C VAL A 211 5.75 -0.63 16.09
N ARG A 212 6.24 -1.74 16.61
CA ARG A 212 7.61 -1.87 17.13
C ARG A 212 8.51 -2.48 16.08
N ARG A 213 9.79 -2.13 16.09
CA ARG A 213 10.78 -2.70 15.17
C ARG A 213 11.93 -3.30 15.95
N MET A 214 12.14 -4.62 15.82
CA MET A 214 13.32 -5.32 16.34
C MET A 214 14.34 -5.42 15.22
N GLY A 215 15.53 -4.89 15.40
CA GLY A 215 16.63 -4.93 14.44
C GLY A 215 17.72 -5.89 14.82
N TYR A 216 18.34 -6.50 13.82
CA TYR A 216 19.58 -7.24 13.94
C TYR A 216 20.73 -6.39 13.41
N TYR A 217 21.73 -6.12 14.26
CA TYR A 217 22.87 -5.29 13.95
C TYR A 217 24.17 -6.10 13.95
N ASP A 218 25.04 -5.82 13.00
CA ASP A 218 26.41 -6.32 12.97
C ASP A 218 27.35 -5.22 12.52
N GLY A 219 28.43 -5.01 13.28
CA GLY A 219 29.37 -3.92 13.02
C GLY A 219 28.73 -2.52 12.96
N GLY A 220 27.63 -2.30 13.70
CA GLY A 220 26.87 -1.05 13.70
C GLY A 220 25.91 -0.89 12.52
N ARG A 221 25.85 -1.86 11.59
CA ARG A 221 24.94 -1.85 10.44
C ARG A 221 23.70 -2.70 10.73
N LEU A 222 22.53 -2.16 10.38
CA LEU A 222 21.27 -2.91 10.40
C LEU A 222 21.20 -3.87 9.20
N LEU A 223 21.21 -5.19 9.48
CA LEU A 223 21.17 -6.25 8.48
C LEU A 223 19.77 -6.86 8.28
N GLY A 224 18.82 -6.52 9.15
CA GLY A 224 17.44 -6.96 9.06
C GLY A 224 16.63 -6.42 10.20
N TYR A 225 15.30 -6.42 10.04
CA TYR A 225 14.37 -6.07 11.10
C TYR A 225 13.04 -6.79 10.93
N ALA A 226 12.34 -6.94 12.05
CA ALA A 226 10.93 -7.32 12.10
C ALA A 226 10.12 -6.14 12.60
N ALA A 227 9.11 -5.70 11.83
CA ALA A 227 8.11 -4.74 12.27
C ALA A 227 6.87 -5.51 12.73
N TYR A 228 6.43 -5.28 13.96
CA TYR A 228 5.37 -6.05 14.59
C TYR A 228 4.53 -5.22 15.54
N ARG A 229 3.31 -5.69 15.80
CA ARG A 229 2.44 -5.17 16.86
C ARG A 229 1.90 -6.29 17.73
N PHE A 230 1.45 -5.91 18.92
CA PHE A 230 0.72 -6.81 19.79
C PHE A 230 -0.78 -6.55 19.69
N GLU A 231 -1.55 -7.61 19.60
CA GLU A 231 -3.00 -7.59 19.65
C GLU A 231 -3.47 -8.35 20.89
N SER A 232 -4.45 -7.81 21.60
CA SER A 232 -5.02 -8.51 22.74
C SER A 232 -5.69 -9.83 22.28
N ALA A 233 -5.32 -10.94 22.89
CA ALA A 233 -5.92 -12.24 22.63
C ALA A 233 -7.01 -12.61 23.65
N SER A 234 -7.23 -11.78 24.70
CA SER A 234 -8.21 -12.01 25.74
C SER A 234 -8.77 -10.71 26.29
N ALA A 235 -10.06 -10.64 26.46
CA ALA A 235 -10.72 -9.50 27.11
C ALA A 235 -10.46 -9.46 28.64
N CYS A 236 -10.10 -10.59 29.25
CA CYS A 236 -9.95 -10.74 30.71
C CYS A 236 -8.48 -10.86 31.14
N ASN A 237 -7.55 -11.10 30.21
CA ASN A 237 -6.14 -11.30 30.52
C ASN A 237 -5.27 -10.43 29.60
N TYR A 238 -4.88 -9.25 30.09
CA TYR A 238 -4.08 -8.28 29.38
C TYR A 238 -2.62 -8.72 29.11
N THR A 239 -2.17 -9.85 29.69
CA THR A 239 -0.87 -10.44 29.40
C THR A 239 -0.93 -11.45 28.26
N GLN A 240 -2.12 -11.85 27.85
CA GLN A 240 -2.32 -12.78 26.74
C GLN A 240 -2.45 -12.02 25.43
N ASN A 241 -1.38 -12.03 24.65
CA ASN A 241 -1.28 -11.29 23.41
C ASN A 241 -0.96 -12.20 22.23
N ARG A 242 -1.41 -11.79 21.05
CA ARG A 242 -0.95 -12.28 19.76
C ARG A 242 0.07 -11.28 19.21
N LEU A 243 1.19 -11.77 18.71
CA LEU A 243 2.16 -10.94 17.98
C LEU A 243 1.89 -11.06 16.49
N SER A 244 1.63 -9.92 15.84
CA SER A 244 1.45 -9.82 14.39
C SER A 244 2.69 -9.21 13.78
N VAL A 245 3.42 -9.96 12.95
CA VAL A 245 4.58 -9.48 12.20
C VAL A 245 4.06 -8.96 10.86
N GLU A 246 4.20 -7.67 10.62
CA GLU A 246 3.72 -6.98 9.42
C GLU A 246 4.79 -6.89 8.35
N GLU A 247 6.05 -6.82 8.77
CA GLU A 247 7.17 -6.75 7.85
C GLU A 247 8.38 -7.50 8.44
N LEU A 248 9.03 -8.31 7.61
CA LEU A 248 10.21 -9.08 7.98
C LEU A 248 11.24 -8.92 6.87
N VAL A 249 12.29 -8.17 7.16
CA VAL A 249 13.38 -7.82 6.24
C VAL A 249 14.69 -8.41 6.75
N TYR A 250 15.45 -9.07 5.88
CA TYR A 250 16.70 -9.71 6.27
C TYR A 250 17.66 -9.85 5.10
N GLU A 251 18.97 -9.72 5.36
CA GLU A 251 19.99 -9.87 4.33
C GLU A 251 20.40 -11.34 4.09
N ASN A 252 20.21 -12.22 5.07
CA ASN A 252 20.58 -13.65 4.97
C ASN A 252 19.81 -14.52 5.98
N GLY A 253 19.99 -15.83 5.89
CA GLY A 253 19.28 -16.80 6.73
C GLY A 253 19.64 -16.74 8.22
N THR A 254 20.86 -16.31 8.58
CA THR A 254 21.26 -16.10 9.99
C THR A 254 20.46 -14.97 10.63
N VAL A 255 20.34 -13.85 9.92
CA VAL A 255 19.53 -12.71 10.35
C VAL A 255 18.06 -13.07 10.46
N LEU A 256 17.51 -13.79 9.45
CA LEU A 256 16.13 -14.27 9.49
C LEU A 256 15.88 -15.13 10.73
N ARG A 257 16.76 -16.12 10.99
CA ARG A 257 16.64 -17.01 12.16
C ARG A 257 16.69 -16.22 13.48
N ALA A 258 17.56 -15.23 13.56
CA ALA A 258 17.68 -14.37 14.74
C ALA A 258 16.42 -13.53 15.00
N LEU A 259 15.81 -12.99 13.94
CA LEU A 259 14.60 -12.17 14.06
C LEU A 259 13.34 -13.00 14.39
N LEU A 260 13.35 -14.30 14.12
CA LEU A 260 12.24 -15.20 14.42
C LEU A 260 12.33 -15.82 15.83
N GLY A 261 13.45 -15.78 16.52
CA GLY A 261 13.68 -16.33 17.86
C GLY A 261 13.72 -15.31 18.96
#